data_f23ad243b45de3476589357c1412639d
#
_entry.id   f23ad243b45de3476589357c1412639d
#
_cell.length_a   1.000
_cell.length_b   1.000
_cell.length_c   1.000
_cell.angle_alpha   90.00
_cell.angle_beta   90.00
_cell.angle_gamma   90.00
#
_symmetry.space_group_name_H-M   'P 1'
#
loop_
_entity.id
_entity.type
_entity.pdbx_description
1 polymer ?
#
loop_
_entity_poly.entity_id
_entity_poly.type
_entity_poly.pdbx_seq_one_letter_code
_entity_poly.pdbx_strand_id
1 'polypeptide(L)' 'MRWYLCIKTDNGINNGYIETTDSEQEIISKIYNEHKYIRLENNNSIPIYINPTKIITVEISPKPFPQISNCLG' A
#
# COMPACT_ATOMS: atom_id res chain seq x y z
N MET A 1 13.57 -4.10 4.60
CA MET A 1 13.34 -2.74 4.09
C MET A 1 11.88 -2.38 4.21
N ARG A 2 11.59 -1.13 4.47
CA ARG A 2 10.23 -0.67 4.62
C ARG A 2 9.76 0.06 3.36
N TRP A 3 8.61 -0.33 2.84
CA TRP A 3 8.00 0.32 1.70
C TRP A 3 6.69 0.97 2.14
N TYR A 4 6.49 2.20 1.71
CA TYR A 4 5.29 2.97 2.03
C TYR A 4 4.35 2.92 0.83
N LEU A 5 3.11 2.59 1.09
CA LEU A 5 2.11 2.41 0.06
C LEU A 5 0.93 3.35 0.28
N CYS A 6 0.43 3.86 -0.82
CA CYS A 6 -0.80 4.60 -0.83
C CYS A 6 -1.72 3.91 -1.82
N ILE A 7 -2.78 3.33 -1.32
CA ILE A 7 -3.67 2.51 -2.12
C ILE A 7 -5.03 3.18 -2.20
N LYS A 8 -5.43 3.50 -3.42
CA LYS A 8 -6.74 4.06 -3.66
C LYS A 8 -7.71 2.96 -4.05
N THR A 9 -8.82 2.91 -3.37
CA THR A 9 -9.90 1.96 -3.65
C THR A 9 -11.19 2.73 -3.92
N ASP A 10 -12.24 2.01 -4.25
CA ASP A 10 -13.56 2.62 -4.45
C ASP A 10 -14.13 3.21 -3.16
N ASN A 11 -13.58 2.85 -2.00
CA ASN A 11 -14.01 3.37 -0.70
C ASN A 11 -13.12 4.49 -0.16
N GLY A 12 -12.09 4.88 -0.88
CA GLY A 12 -11.20 5.94 -0.45
C GLY A 12 -9.72 5.59 -0.58
N ILE A 13 -8.90 6.31 0.19
CA ILE A 13 -7.45 6.20 0.12
C ILE A 13 -6.93 5.63 1.43
N ASN A 14 -6.07 4.62 1.33
CA ASN A 14 -5.43 4.01 2.48
C ASN A 14 -3.92 4.16 2.38
N ASN A 15 -3.30 4.67 3.44
CA ASN A 15 -1.85 4.83 3.53
C ASN A 15 -1.30 3.88 4.57
N GLY A 16 -0.19 3.26 4.26
CA GLY A 16 0.45 2.38 5.22
C GLY A 16 1.82 1.96 4.72
N TYR A 17 2.44 1.04 5.45
CA TYR A 17 3.74 0.52 5.07
C TYR A 17 3.78 -1.00 5.21
N ILE A 18 4.73 -1.58 4.49
CA ILE A 18 5.02 -3.01 4.56
C ILE A 18 6.51 -3.16 4.89
N GLU A 19 6.83 -4.02 5.84
CA GLU A 19 8.20 -4.39 6.14
C GLU A 19 8.48 -5.71 5.43
N THR A 20 9.41 -5.71 4.49
CA THR A 20 9.67 -6.89 3.67
C THR A 20 11.05 -6.82 3.06
N THR A 21 11.56 -7.98 2.65
CA THR A 21 12.78 -8.06 1.84
C THR A 21 12.48 -8.07 0.35
N ASP A 22 11.21 -8.08 -0.03
CA ASP A 22 10.83 -8.06 -1.44
C ASP A 22 11.19 -6.74 -2.11
N SER A 23 11.45 -6.79 -3.39
CA SER A 23 11.65 -5.59 -4.19
C SER A 23 10.32 -4.91 -4.49
N GLU A 24 10.39 -3.68 -4.99
CA GLU A 24 9.20 -2.96 -5.41
C GLU A 24 8.39 -3.76 -6.43
N GLN A 25 9.07 -4.34 -7.41
CA GLN A 25 8.39 -5.10 -8.45
C GLN A 25 7.71 -6.34 -7.91
N GLU A 26 8.34 -6.99 -6.93
CA GLU A 26 7.74 -8.16 -6.30
C GLU A 26 6.50 -7.78 -5.50
N ILE A 27 6.54 -6.66 -4.81
CA ILE A 27 5.38 -6.18 -4.04
C ILE A 27 4.22 -5.87 -5.00
N ILE A 28 4.49 -5.14 -6.06
CA ILE A 28 3.46 -4.79 -7.05
C ILE A 28 2.90 -6.04 -7.71
N SER A 29 3.76 -6.98 -8.06
CA SER A 29 3.33 -8.23 -8.66
C SER A 29 2.39 -9.01 -7.74
N LYS A 30 2.71 -9.06 -6.45
CA LYS A 30 1.85 -9.74 -5.48
C LYS A 30 0.51 -9.06 -5.34
N ILE A 31 0.51 -7.74 -5.35
CA ILE A 31 -0.74 -6.98 -5.23
C ILE A 31 -1.69 -7.28 -6.39
N TYR A 32 -1.15 -7.36 -7.60
CA TYR A 32 -1.99 -7.56 -8.78
C TYR A 32 -2.27 -9.02 -9.12
N ASN A 33 -1.42 -9.95 -8.68
CA ASN A 33 -1.55 -11.35 -9.06
C ASN A 33 -2.11 -12.24 -7.97
N GLU A 34 -1.98 -11.85 -6.70
CA GLU A 34 -2.53 -12.62 -5.61
C GLU A 34 -3.88 -12.07 -5.23
N HIS A 35 -4.87 -12.94 -5.13
CA HIS A 35 -6.23 -12.50 -4.79
C HIS A 35 -6.47 -12.56 -3.28
N LYS A 36 -5.43 -12.21 -2.51
CA LYS A 36 -5.50 -12.21 -1.05
C LYS A 36 -5.53 -10.78 -0.55
N TYR A 37 -6.10 -10.59 0.62
CA TYR A 37 -6.08 -9.27 1.27
C TYR A 37 -4.64 -8.82 1.49
N ILE A 38 -4.40 -7.54 1.23
CA ILE A 38 -3.10 -6.92 1.43
C ILE A 38 -3.08 -6.32 2.83
N ARG A 39 -2.07 -6.67 3.61
CA ARG A 39 -1.93 -6.16 4.96
C ARG A 39 -0.89 -5.05 4.99
N LEU A 40 -1.31 -3.87 5.38
CA LEU A 40 -0.43 -2.73 5.63
C LEU A 40 -0.47 -2.39 7.12
N GLU A 41 0.51 -1.64 7.59
CA GLU A 41 0.45 -1.06 8.92
C GLU A 41 0.43 0.46 8.77
N ASN A 42 -0.44 1.11 9.55
CA ASN A 42 -0.47 2.57 9.55
C ASN A 42 0.56 3.13 10.55
N ASN A 43 0.61 4.45 10.71
CA ASN A 43 1.59 5.09 11.58
C ASN A 43 1.47 4.69 13.05
N ASN A 44 0.35 4.16 13.45
CA ASN A 44 0.12 3.70 14.81
C ASN A 44 0.31 2.19 14.95
N SER A 45 0.92 1.56 13.96
CA SER A 45 1.15 0.11 13.91
C SER A 45 -0.14 -0.70 13.92
N ILE A 46 -1.24 -0.10 13.48
CA ILE A 46 -2.52 -0.80 13.36
C ILE A 46 -2.60 -1.42 11.96
N PRO A 47 -2.89 -2.72 11.89
CA PRO A 47 -3.00 -3.36 10.58
C PRO A 47 -4.21 -2.87 9.79
N ILE A 48 -4.01 -2.69 8.50
CA ILE A 48 -5.06 -2.33 7.56
C ILE A 48 -5.11 -3.44 6.51
N TYR A 49 -6.29 -3.98 6.28
CA TYR A 49 -6.48 -5.03 5.29
C TYR A 49 -7.25 -4.48 4.10
N ILE A 50 -6.69 -4.65 2.92
CA ILE A 50 -7.26 -4.08 1.70
C ILE A 50 -7.63 -5.22 0.76
N ASN A 51 -8.86 -5.18 0.26
CA ASN A 51 -9.32 -6.13 -0.74
C ASN A 51 -8.70 -5.78 -2.09
N PRO A 52 -7.87 -6.64 -2.67
CA PRO A 52 -7.18 -6.32 -3.90
C PRO A 52 -8.12 -6.11 -5.09
N THR A 53 -9.31 -6.66 -5.06
CA THR A 53 -10.27 -6.48 -6.15
C THR A 53 -10.87 -5.08 -6.19
N LYS A 54 -10.67 -4.30 -5.13
CA LYS A 54 -11.20 -2.94 -5.03
C LYS A 54 -10.16 -1.88 -5.34
N ILE A 55 -8.94 -2.28 -5.66
CA ILE A 55 -7.83 -1.34 -5.87
C ILE A 55 -7.98 -0.65 -7.22
N ILE A 56 -7.87 0.67 -7.20
CA ILE A 56 -7.86 1.48 -8.41
C ILE A 56 -6.42 1.86 -8.75
N THR A 57 -5.68 2.40 -7.79
CA THR A 57 -4.27 2.76 -8.00
C THR A 57 -3.44 2.40 -6.77
N VAL A 58 -2.15 2.17 -7.00
CA VAL A 58 -1.18 1.92 -5.94
C VAL A 58 0.02 2.82 -6.20
N GLU A 59 0.43 3.56 -5.17
CA GLU A 59 1.69 4.29 -5.19
C GLU A 59 2.60 3.65 -4.15
N ILE A 60 3.86 3.46 -4.49
CA ILE A 60 4.82 2.82 -3.60
C ILE A 60 6.10 3.64 -3.56
N SER A 61 6.69 3.77 -2.38
CA SER A 61 7.89 4.55 -2.18
C SER A 61 8.74 3.94 -1.08
N PRO A 62 10.07 3.98 -1.20
CA PRO A 62 10.95 3.56 -0.11
C PRO A 62 10.99 4.58 1.03
N LYS A 63 10.39 5.75 0.86
CA LYS A 63 10.36 6.81 1.85
C LYS A 63 8.92 7.19 2.16
N PRO A 64 8.63 7.68 3.37
CA PRO A 64 7.29 8.14 3.69
C PRO A 64 6.84 9.22 2.73
N PHE A 65 5.55 9.21 2.38
CA PHE A 65 4.99 10.28 1.58
C PHE A 65 4.93 11.56 2.41
N PRO A 66 5.08 12.73 1.77
CA PRO A 66 4.94 14.00 2.48
C PRO A 66 3.56 14.09 3.14
N GLN A 67 3.52 14.71 4.34
CA GLN A 67 2.28 14.78 5.09
C GLN A 67 1.17 15.51 4.36
N ILE A 68 1.52 16.54 3.62
CA ILE A 68 0.54 17.30 2.87
C ILE A 68 0.21 16.68 1.53
N SER A 69 0.94 15.65 1.16
CA SER A 69 0.70 14.98 -0.09
C SER A 69 -0.17 13.77 0.21
N ASN A 70 -1.37 13.80 -0.25
CA ASN A 70 -2.20 12.61 -0.24
C ASN A 70 -1.89 11.81 -1.49
N CYS A 71 -2.42 10.64 -1.57
CA CYS A 71 -2.32 9.86 -2.79
C CYS A 71 -3.24 10.49 -3.80
N LEU A 72 -2.74 11.48 -4.42
CA LEU A 72 -3.54 12.16 -5.37
C LEU A 72 -3.41 11.47 -6.65
N GLY A 73 -3.89 10.68 -6.86
CA GLY A 73 -3.82 10.25 -8.21
C GLY A 73 -4.13 11.38 -9.17
#